data_c57ea05307376695c73f4136e3968c0c
#
_entry.id   c57ea05307376695c73f4136e3968c0c
#
_cell.length_a   1.000
_cell.length_b   1.000
_cell.length_c   1.000
_cell.angle_alpha   90.00
_cell.angle_beta   90.00
_cell.angle_gamma   90.00
#
_symmetry.space_group_name_H-M   'P 1'
#
loop_
_entity.id
_entity.type
_entity.pdbx_description
1 polymer ?
#
loop_
_entity_poly.entity_id
_entity_poly.type
_entity_poly.pdbx_seq_one_letter_code
_entity_poly.pdbx_strand_id
1 'polypeptide(L)'
;MASFMRWNRVAVAALVLAGLQSAPGESRQGTIVPVHQRKYVMGTVFDIVAYGNSPERASAAIEKAFAEIARLDEVMSNFKPESDLSRLNRSAHFHVENVVPDLYRVVAESLPYSRMSAGKFDITVGPLSDLWKAALRGGPIPSASQLAKVEPCVGYTKIRMVPPSGIEFLSPCLQIDLGAIGKGYAVDRAVEILKAQGIRCALVNAGGSTIYGMGAPPGQAGWAVTLRDPSHRVGAEVSLHNNGVSTSEQTAPSLLESKRAGHIIDPRTGLPVDTRFAVSVLAENATAADALSTTLLLVGPEEGRRVVAKTSRTAAIWIAPEGRAITASSGPLISLQTTNTFTPGGSR
;
A
#
# COMPACT_ATOMS: atom_id res chain seq x y z
N MET A 1 26.57 19.24 -1.91
CA MET A 1 25.72 19.74 -3.00
C MET A 1 24.49 18.85 -3.02
N ALA A 2 23.34 19.38 -2.58
CA ALA A 2 22.11 18.59 -2.43
C ALA A 2 21.36 18.57 -3.78
N SER A 3 21.28 17.40 -4.39
CA SER A 3 20.45 17.17 -5.57
C SER A 3 19.01 16.93 -5.11
N PHE A 4 18.15 17.92 -5.31
CA PHE A 4 16.72 17.84 -5.08
C PHE A 4 16.08 16.90 -6.10
N MET A 5 15.63 15.74 -5.63
CA MET A 5 14.80 14.82 -6.39
C MET A 5 13.45 15.50 -6.68
N ARG A 6 13.20 15.80 -7.96
CA ARG A 6 11.93 16.38 -8.43
C ARG A 6 10.81 15.36 -8.28
N TRP A 7 9.98 15.53 -7.26
CA TRP A 7 8.75 14.78 -7.10
C TRP A 7 7.69 15.31 -8.07
N ASN A 8 7.29 14.48 -9.03
CA ASN A 8 6.18 14.80 -9.91
C ASN A 8 4.87 14.80 -9.11
N ARG A 9 4.21 15.95 -9.16
CA ARG A 9 2.91 16.19 -8.52
C ARG A 9 1.85 15.32 -9.18
N VAL A 10 1.28 14.38 -8.45
CA VAL A 10 0.02 13.73 -8.83
C VAL A 10 -1.09 14.74 -8.57
N ALA A 11 -1.58 15.36 -9.61
CA ALA A 11 -2.73 16.24 -9.53
C ALA A 11 -4.01 15.40 -9.55
N VAL A 12 -4.70 15.30 -8.42
CA VAL A 12 -6.11 14.88 -8.39
C VAL A 12 -6.92 16.10 -8.83
N ALA A 13 -7.25 16.16 -10.12
CA ALA A 13 -8.14 17.19 -10.65
C ALA A 13 -9.59 16.80 -10.38
N ALA A 14 -10.20 17.37 -9.33
CA ALA A 14 -11.65 17.36 -9.18
C ALA A 14 -12.21 18.50 -10.05
N LEU A 15 -12.73 18.18 -11.23
CA LEU A 15 -13.49 19.13 -12.04
C LEU A 15 -14.91 19.23 -11.49
N VAL A 16 -15.21 20.36 -10.84
CA VAL A 16 -16.58 20.76 -10.51
C VAL A 16 -17.04 21.79 -11.55
N LEU A 17 -17.85 21.36 -12.50
CA LEU A 17 -18.60 22.26 -13.38
C LEU A 17 -19.96 22.51 -12.74
N ALA A 18 -20.16 23.71 -12.19
CA ALA A 18 -21.45 24.18 -11.70
C ALA A 18 -22.21 24.93 -12.82
N GLY A 19 -23.27 24.34 -13.29
CA GLY A 19 -24.29 25.05 -14.08
C GLY A 19 -25.35 25.67 -13.16
N LEU A 20 -25.41 26.98 -13.08
CA LEU A 20 -26.42 27.74 -12.36
C LEU A 20 -27.72 27.84 -13.17
N GLN A 21 -28.83 27.26 -12.69
CA GLN A 21 -30.18 27.70 -12.99
C GLN A 21 -30.98 27.75 -11.69
N SER A 22 -31.42 28.93 -11.33
CA SER A 22 -32.20 29.23 -10.13
C SER A 22 -33.69 28.97 -10.34
N ALA A 23 -34.26 28.08 -9.52
CA ALA A 23 -35.72 28.01 -9.27
C ALA A 23 -35.97 28.35 -7.79
N PRO A 24 -37.00 29.12 -7.44
CA PRO A 24 -37.27 29.54 -6.06
C PRO A 24 -38.07 28.46 -5.34
N GLY A 25 -37.59 28.01 -4.17
CA GLY A 25 -38.42 27.29 -3.20
C GLY A 25 -37.95 25.89 -2.77
N GLU A 26 -36.64 25.63 -2.66
CA GLU A 26 -36.16 24.42 -1.98
C GLU A 26 -35.35 24.78 -0.73
N SER A 27 -35.71 24.11 0.38
CA SER A 27 -34.96 24.16 1.64
C SER A 27 -33.47 24.04 1.33
N ARG A 28 -32.66 24.99 1.81
CA ARG A 28 -31.20 24.95 1.74
C ARG A 28 -30.69 23.66 2.37
N GLN A 29 -30.63 22.57 1.62
CA GLN A 29 -29.67 21.52 1.92
C GLN A 29 -28.29 22.18 1.77
N GLY A 30 -27.62 22.43 2.90
CA GLY A 30 -26.30 23.01 2.90
C GLY A 30 -25.40 22.19 1.96
N THR A 31 -24.74 22.88 1.04
CA THR A 31 -23.80 22.24 0.11
C THR A 31 -22.73 21.55 0.97
N ILE A 32 -22.72 20.21 0.98
CA ILE A 32 -21.74 19.44 1.73
C ILE A 32 -20.40 19.59 0.99
N VAL A 33 -19.51 20.41 1.55
CA VAL A 33 -18.19 20.67 0.98
C VAL A 33 -17.19 19.68 1.61
N PRO A 34 -16.36 18.99 0.80
CA PRO A 34 -15.33 18.12 1.34
C PRO A 34 -14.21 18.92 2.01
N VAL A 35 -13.70 18.41 3.11
CA VAL A 35 -12.46 18.87 3.74
C VAL A 35 -11.33 17.98 3.25
N HIS A 36 -10.23 18.59 2.85
CA HIS A 36 -9.06 17.96 2.30
C HIS A 36 -7.81 18.35 3.10
N GLN A 37 -7.09 17.36 3.61
CA GLN A 37 -5.84 17.59 4.35
C GLN A 37 -4.77 16.58 3.93
N ARG A 38 -3.50 17.01 4.05
CA ARG A 38 -2.31 16.22 3.73
C ARG A 38 -1.29 16.30 4.85
N LYS A 39 -0.66 15.15 5.16
CA LYS A 39 0.49 15.10 6.07
C LYS A 39 1.55 14.13 5.56
N TYR A 40 2.82 14.48 5.74
CA TYR A 40 3.93 13.56 5.51
C TYR A 40 4.11 12.71 6.76
N VAL A 41 3.90 11.41 6.63
CA VAL A 41 4.00 10.41 7.70
C VAL A 41 4.28 9.04 7.10
N MET A 42 4.90 8.12 7.81
CA MET A 42 5.27 6.78 7.32
C MET A 42 6.08 6.81 6.00
N GLY A 43 6.95 7.82 5.83
CA GLY A 43 7.82 7.97 4.65
C GLY A 43 7.11 8.41 3.38
N THR A 44 5.83 8.80 3.44
CA THR A 44 5.05 9.25 2.28
C THR A 44 4.05 10.35 2.65
N VAL A 45 3.36 10.91 1.65
CA VAL A 45 2.27 11.87 1.87
C VAL A 45 0.96 11.11 1.99
N PHE A 46 0.35 11.14 3.16
CA PHE A 46 -1.04 10.75 3.33
C PHE A 46 -1.95 11.92 2.96
N ASP A 47 -3.03 11.60 2.26
CA ASP A 47 -4.02 12.53 1.73
C ASP A 47 -5.41 12.03 2.13
N ILE A 48 -6.18 12.84 2.88
CA ILE A 48 -7.51 12.48 3.34
C ILE A 48 -8.51 13.54 2.87
N VAL A 49 -9.53 13.07 2.15
CA VAL A 49 -10.71 13.85 1.79
C VAL A 49 -11.90 13.29 2.54
N ALA A 50 -12.67 14.12 3.26
CA ALA A 50 -13.83 13.65 4.00
C ALA A 50 -15.01 14.64 3.87
N TYR A 51 -16.21 14.08 3.75
CA TYR A 51 -17.47 14.80 3.80
C TYR A 51 -18.07 14.66 5.19
N GLY A 52 -18.30 15.75 5.87
CA GLY A 52 -18.94 15.80 7.20
C GLY A 52 -20.18 16.70 7.22
N ASN A 53 -20.90 16.67 8.35
CA ASN A 53 -22.06 17.55 8.57
C ASN A 53 -21.65 19.03 8.71
N SER A 54 -20.39 19.32 9.00
CA SER A 54 -19.77 20.64 8.90
C SER A 54 -18.27 20.49 8.60
N PRO A 55 -17.63 21.52 7.99
CA PRO A 55 -16.19 21.51 7.72
C PRO A 55 -15.35 21.31 8.99
N GLU A 56 -15.75 21.90 10.13
CA GLU A 56 -15.03 21.81 11.40
C GLU A 56 -15.04 20.38 11.94
N ARG A 57 -16.18 19.68 11.87
CA ARG A 57 -16.29 18.27 12.28
C ARG A 57 -15.50 17.36 11.37
N ALA A 58 -15.54 17.58 10.06
CA ALA A 58 -14.74 16.81 9.10
C ALA A 58 -13.25 17.04 9.35
N SER A 59 -12.82 18.29 9.55
CA SER A 59 -11.44 18.63 9.87
C SER A 59 -10.97 17.96 11.17
N ALA A 60 -11.75 18.02 12.23
CA ALA A 60 -11.43 17.39 13.49
C ALA A 60 -11.33 15.84 13.39
N ALA A 61 -12.18 15.22 12.57
CA ALA A 61 -12.13 13.78 12.32
C ALA A 61 -10.87 13.40 11.54
N ILE A 62 -10.48 14.17 10.52
CA ILE A 62 -9.25 13.98 9.75
C ILE A 62 -8.01 14.13 10.65
N GLU A 63 -7.97 15.14 11.54
CA GLU A 63 -6.85 15.31 12.47
C GLU A 63 -6.68 14.09 13.41
N LYS A 64 -7.78 13.50 13.89
CA LYS A 64 -7.73 12.26 14.69
C LYS A 64 -7.23 11.07 13.88
N ALA A 65 -7.64 10.97 12.61
CA ALA A 65 -7.13 9.94 11.70
C ALA A 65 -5.63 10.09 11.46
N PHE A 66 -5.13 11.31 11.26
CA PHE A 66 -3.69 11.57 11.14
C PHE A 66 -2.93 11.30 12.44
N ALA A 67 -3.51 11.59 13.60
CA ALA A 67 -2.90 11.25 14.88
C ALA A 67 -2.72 9.73 15.05
N GLU A 68 -3.71 8.93 14.61
CA GLU A 68 -3.62 7.47 14.61
C GLU A 68 -2.55 6.97 13.62
N ILE A 69 -2.48 7.50 12.40
CA ILE A 69 -1.43 7.15 11.43
C ILE A 69 -0.04 7.48 12.01
N ALA A 70 0.12 8.65 12.66
CA ALA A 70 1.38 9.02 13.29
C ALA A 70 1.77 8.09 14.44
N ARG A 71 0.80 7.67 15.26
CA ARG A 71 1.00 6.67 16.31
C ARG A 71 1.46 5.32 15.73
N LEU A 72 0.85 4.89 14.62
CA LEU A 72 1.24 3.65 13.96
C LEU A 72 2.63 3.74 13.31
N ASP A 73 3.06 4.91 12.89
CA ASP A 73 4.43 5.13 12.43
C ASP A 73 5.45 4.93 13.55
N GLU A 74 5.13 5.35 14.81
CA GLU A 74 5.96 5.03 15.98
C GLU A 74 5.98 3.53 16.32
N VAL A 75 4.91 2.80 16.00
CA VAL A 75 4.82 1.36 16.24
C VAL A 75 5.58 0.56 15.17
N MET A 76 5.41 0.88 13.87
CA MET A 76 5.77 -0.01 12.75
C MET A 76 6.98 0.44 11.93
N SER A 77 7.61 1.56 12.24
CA SER A 77 8.71 2.09 11.42
C SER A 77 10.03 1.37 11.68
N ASN A 78 10.67 0.85 10.63
CA ASN A 78 12.05 0.37 10.67
C ASN A 78 13.10 1.51 10.65
N PHE A 79 12.65 2.76 10.41
CA PHE A 79 13.53 3.93 10.32
C PHE A 79 13.65 4.69 11.65
N LYS A 80 12.79 4.37 12.63
CA LYS A 80 12.80 4.95 13.97
C LYS A 80 13.39 3.94 14.95
N PRO A 81 14.58 4.21 15.53
CA PRO A 81 15.26 3.26 16.42
C PRO A 81 14.43 2.86 17.64
N GLU A 82 13.56 3.76 18.11
CA GLU A 82 12.72 3.57 19.29
C GLU A 82 11.31 3.05 18.98
N SER A 83 11.00 2.74 17.72
CA SER A 83 9.72 2.14 17.38
C SER A 83 9.57 0.75 18.01
N ASP A 84 8.31 0.32 18.21
CA ASP A 84 8.05 -1.04 18.72
C ASP A 84 8.64 -2.11 17.83
N LEU A 85 8.53 -1.96 16.50
CA LEU A 85 9.11 -2.87 15.52
C LEU A 85 10.63 -2.91 15.60
N SER A 86 11.30 -1.76 15.73
CA SER A 86 12.76 -1.71 15.86
C SER A 86 13.23 -2.34 17.16
N ARG A 87 12.48 -2.19 18.27
CA ARG A 87 12.77 -2.89 19.53
C ARG A 87 12.60 -4.39 19.37
N LEU A 88 11.47 -4.84 18.81
CA LEU A 88 11.21 -6.26 18.52
C LEU A 88 12.34 -6.86 17.68
N ASN A 89 12.78 -6.18 16.61
CA ASN A 89 13.87 -6.62 15.74
C ASN A 89 15.20 -6.76 16.46
N ARG A 90 15.42 -6.08 17.61
CA ARG A 90 16.65 -6.20 18.40
C ARG A 90 16.56 -7.25 19.51
N SER A 91 15.35 -7.55 20.01
CA SER A 91 15.20 -8.27 21.29
C SER A 91 14.53 -9.64 21.17
N ALA A 92 13.72 -9.92 20.16
CA ALA A 92 12.90 -11.14 20.13
C ALA A 92 13.65 -12.43 19.75
N HIS A 93 14.98 -12.40 19.66
CA HIS A 93 15.79 -13.56 19.24
C HIS A 93 15.86 -14.61 20.36
N PHE A 94 15.24 -15.76 20.13
CA PHE A 94 15.16 -16.92 21.03
C PHE A 94 14.49 -16.65 22.38
N HIS A 95 13.69 -15.57 22.48
CA HIS A 95 12.80 -15.34 23.60
C HIS A 95 11.54 -14.59 23.18
N VAL A 96 10.49 -14.72 23.99
CA VAL A 96 9.21 -14.10 23.70
C VAL A 96 9.21 -12.65 24.14
N GLU A 97 8.98 -11.74 23.18
CA GLU A 97 8.72 -10.33 23.45
C GLU A 97 7.23 -10.03 23.39
N ASN A 98 6.73 -9.35 24.39
CA ASN A 98 5.35 -8.84 24.37
C ASN A 98 5.32 -7.49 23.65
N VAL A 99 4.48 -7.40 22.63
CA VAL A 99 4.35 -6.20 21.80
C VAL A 99 2.96 -5.56 21.93
N VAL A 100 2.85 -4.32 21.48
CA VAL A 100 1.55 -3.63 21.40
C VAL A 100 0.58 -4.35 20.45
N PRO A 101 -0.75 -4.27 20.69
CA PRO A 101 -1.74 -5.02 19.94
C PRO A 101 -1.68 -4.82 18.43
N ASP A 102 -1.39 -3.60 17.96
CA ASP A 102 -1.31 -3.31 16.52
C ASP A 102 -0.14 -4.02 15.87
N LEU A 103 1.04 -4.06 16.51
CA LEU A 103 2.20 -4.78 15.99
C LEU A 103 1.95 -6.28 15.95
N TYR A 104 1.38 -6.85 17.01
CA TYR A 104 0.98 -8.26 17.04
C TYR A 104 0.01 -8.59 15.89
N ARG A 105 -1.02 -7.75 15.71
CA ARG A 105 -2.05 -7.95 14.70
C ARG A 105 -1.49 -7.90 13.28
N VAL A 106 -0.72 -6.86 12.92
CA VAL A 106 -0.19 -6.71 11.56
C VAL A 106 0.79 -7.84 11.22
N VAL A 107 1.60 -8.31 12.18
CA VAL A 107 2.45 -9.49 12.00
C VAL A 107 1.59 -10.73 11.78
N ALA A 108 0.58 -10.97 12.60
CA ALA A 108 -0.32 -12.12 12.46
C ALA A 108 -1.07 -12.10 11.12
N GLU A 109 -1.55 -10.94 10.68
CA GLU A 109 -2.24 -10.75 9.40
C GLU A 109 -1.32 -10.95 8.18
N SER A 110 -0.01 -10.77 8.31
CA SER A 110 0.96 -10.97 7.22
C SER A 110 1.21 -12.47 6.92
N LEU A 111 1.18 -13.33 7.93
CA LEU A 111 1.56 -14.74 7.80
C LEU A 111 0.69 -15.56 6.83
N PRO A 112 -0.64 -15.34 6.68
CA PRO A 112 -1.43 -15.96 5.64
C PRO A 112 -0.91 -15.69 4.22
N TYR A 113 -0.45 -14.48 3.92
CA TYR A 113 0.10 -14.13 2.60
C TYR A 113 1.44 -14.81 2.35
N SER A 114 2.26 -14.95 3.40
CA SER A 114 3.51 -15.73 3.32
C SER A 114 3.23 -17.19 2.99
N ARG A 115 2.27 -17.81 3.67
CA ARG A 115 1.86 -19.20 3.39
C ARG A 115 1.27 -19.34 1.98
N MET A 116 0.39 -18.41 1.57
CA MET A 116 -0.29 -18.41 0.28
C MET A 116 0.68 -18.33 -0.90
N SER A 117 1.79 -17.59 -0.74
CA SER A 117 2.80 -17.37 -1.76
C SER A 117 4.00 -18.32 -1.65
N ALA A 118 3.93 -19.34 -0.79
CA ALA A 118 5.05 -20.24 -0.49
C ALA A 118 6.35 -19.47 -0.13
N GLY A 119 6.20 -18.39 0.66
CA GLY A 119 7.29 -17.57 1.16
C GLY A 119 7.83 -16.52 0.18
N LYS A 120 7.17 -16.28 -0.96
CA LYS A 120 7.55 -15.16 -1.84
C LYS A 120 7.19 -13.82 -1.19
N PHE A 121 5.99 -13.68 -0.62
CA PHE A 121 5.70 -12.61 0.31
C PHE A 121 6.20 -13.03 1.69
N ASP A 122 7.13 -12.28 2.26
CA ASP A 122 7.66 -12.59 3.58
C ASP A 122 8.12 -11.31 4.28
N ILE A 123 7.52 -11.01 5.41
CA ILE A 123 7.88 -9.83 6.21
C ILE A 123 9.25 -9.96 6.89
N THR A 124 9.89 -11.14 6.87
CA THR A 124 11.25 -11.32 7.39
C THR A 124 12.34 -10.88 6.40
N VAL A 125 11.96 -10.21 5.32
CA VAL A 125 12.85 -9.71 4.27
C VAL A 125 13.81 -8.60 4.73
N GLY A 126 13.65 -8.09 5.96
CA GLY A 126 14.43 -6.97 6.50
C GLY A 126 15.94 -7.05 6.24
N PRO A 127 16.63 -8.16 6.57
CA PRO A 127 18.07 -8.29 6.33
C PRO A 127 18.47 -8.19 4.85
N LEU A 128 17.63 -8.69 3.95
CA LEU A 128 17.83 -8.56 2.50
C LEU A 128 17.59 -7.12 2.03
N SER A 129 16.52 -6.49 2.52
CA SER A 129 16.22 -5.08 2.22
C SER A 129 17.38 -4.17 2.62
N ASP A 130 18.01 -4.41 3.76
CA ASP A 130 19.17 -3.65 4.22
C ASP A 130 20.38 -3.80 3.31
N LEU A 131 20.67 -5.01 2.83
CA LEU A 131 21.74 -5.24 1.87
C LEU A 131 21.51 -4.48 0.55
N TRP A 132 20.28 -4.48 0.04
CA TRP A 132 19.96 -3.85 -1.23
C TRP A 132 19.82 -2.33 -1.16
N LYS A 133 19.62 -1.74 0.04
CA LYS A 133 19.56 -0.27 0.23
C LYS A 133 20.80 0.45 -0.30
N ALA A 134 21.99 -0.14 -0.20
CA ALA A 134 23.21 0.45 -0.74
C ALA A 134 23.17 0.51 -2.28
N ALA A 135 22.78 -0.58 -2.94
CA ALA A 135 22.66 -0.65 -4.38
C ALA A 135 21.59 0.31 -4.94
N LEU A 136 20.46 0.49 -4.21
CA LEU A 136 19.42 1.46 -4.56
C LEU A 136 19.89 2.92 -4.52
N ARG A 137 20.99 3.20 -3.80
CA ARG A 137 21.64 4.53 -3.72
C ARG A 137 22.84 4.66 -4.64
N GLY A 138 23.00 3.78 -5.62
CA GLY A 138 24.14 3.78 -6.56
C GLY A 138 25.40 3.06 -6.04
N GLY A 139 25.33 2.38 -4.89
CA GLY A 139 26.41 1.55 -4.36
C GLY A 139 26.50 0.17 -5.05
N PRO A 140 27.45 -0.68 -4.61
CA PRO A 140 27.62 -2.00 -5.19
C PRO A 140 26.43 -2.91 -4.90
N ILE A 141 26.13 -3.79 -5.85
CA ILE A 141 25.15 -4.87 -5.63
C ILE A 141 25.71 -5.89 -4.64
N PRO A 142 24.85 -6.51 -3.78
CA PRO A 142 25.27 -7.54 -2.86
C PRO A 142 25.96 -8.71 -3.58
N SER A 143 27.08 -9.16 -3.05
CA SER A 143 27.77 -10.37 -3.54
C SER A 143 27.03 -11.64 -3.11
N ALA A 144 27.26 -12.75 -3.80
CA ALA A 144 26.69 -14.04 -3.43
C ALA A 144 27.04 -14.44 -1.97
N SER A 145 28.27 -14.10 -1.51
CA SER A 145 28.67 -14.38 -0.12
C SER A 145 27.92 -13.52 0.91
N GLN A 146 27.56 -12.28 0.58
CA GLN A 146 26.74 -11.44 1.45
C GLN A 146 25.28 -11.94 1.50
N LEU A 147 24.71 -12.34 0.37
CA LEU A 147 23.38 -12.93 0.32
C LEU A 147 23.32 -14.24 1.13
N ALA A 148 24.30 -15.14 0.97
CA ALA A 148 24.39 -16.40 1.72
C ALA A 148 24.48 -16.18 3.24
N LYS A 149 25.09 -15.08 3.72
CA LYS A 149 25.16 -14.77 5.14
C LYS A 149 23.81 -14.39 5.76
N VAL A 150 22.90 -13.77 4.99
CA VAL A 150 21.60 -13.34 5.49
C VAL A 150 20.47 -14.32 5.18
N GLU A 151 20.68 -15.30 4.32
CA GLU A 151 19.71 -16.36 4.02
C GLU A 151 19.17 -17.05 5.30
N PRO A 152 19.99 -17.44 6.29
CA PRO A 152 19.51 -18.01 7.55
C PRO A 152 18.64 -17.05 8.38
N CYS A 153 18.70 -15.75 8.11
CA CYS A 153 17.94 -14.71 8.83
C CYS A 153 16.51 -14.54 8.29
N VAL A 154 16.19 -15.14 7.13
CA VAL A 154 14.91 -14.94 6.42
C VAL A 154 14.07 -16.21 6.50
N GLY A 155 12.76 -16.07 6.55
CA GLY A 155 11.77 -17.14 6.54
C GLY A 155 10.66 -16.93 7.57
N TYR A 156 9.44 -16.69 7.12
CA TYR A 156 8.27 -16.45 7.97
C TYR A 156 7.97 -17.59 8.96
N THR A 157 8.40 -18.82 8.67
CA THR A 157 8.27 -19.98 9.57
C THR A 157 9.14 -19.86 10.83
N LYS A 158 10.08 -18.91 10.83
CA LYS A 158 10.94 -18.59 11.99
C LYS A 158 10.30 -17.56 12.92
N ILE A 159 9.11 -17.06 12.61
CA ILE A 159 8.30 -16.24 13.52
C ILE A 159 7.38 -17.16 14.33
N ARG A 160 7.49 -17.14 15.64
CA ARG A 160 6.57 -17.80 16.54
C ARG A 160 5.66 -16.78 17.21
N MET A 161 4.36 -16.87 16.91
CA MET A 161 3.33 -16.08 17.56
C MET A 161 2.89 -16.75 18.86
N VAL A 162 2.92 -16.01 19.96
CA VAL A 162 2.52 -16.47 21.30
C VAL A 162 1.36 -15.60 21.79
N PRO A 163 0.11 -16.09 21.72
CA PRO A 163 -1.03 -15.30 22.17
C PRO A 163 -0.93 -14.88 23.65
N PRO A 164 -1.47 -13.70 24.05
CA PRO A 164 -2.21 -12.78 23.18
C PRO A 164 -1.34 -11.71 22.51
N SER A 165 -0.04 -11.54 22.87
CA SER A 165 0.80 -10.41 22.43
C SER A 165 2.26 -10.78 22.21
N GLY A 166 2.64 -12.05 22.40
CA GLY A 166 4.04 -12.48 22.34
C GLY A 166 4.48 -12.79 20.90
N ILE A 167 5.69 -12.36 20.55
CA ILE A 167 6.38 -12.71 19.31
C ILE A 167 7.80 -13.18 19.65
N GLU A 168 8.25 -14.26 19.01
CA GLU A 168 9.61 -14.77 19.14
C GLU A 168 10.21 -15.08 17.79
N PHE A 169 11.49 -14.81 17.63
CA PHE A 169 12.27 -15.12 16.44
C PHE A 169 13.14 -16.36 16.68
N LEU A 170 12.93 -17.38 15.87
CA LEU A 170 13.69 -18.64 15.91
C LEU A 170 14.97 -18.56 15.06
N SER A 171 15.57 -17.38 14.96
CA SER A 171 16.82 -17.11 14.25
C SER A 171 17.53 -15.92 14.91
N PRO A 172 18.88 -15.94 15.03
CA PRO A 172 19.62 -14.90 15.74
C PRO A 172 19.71 -13.56 14.98
N CYS A 173 19.23 -13.52 13.75
CA CYS A 173 19.42 -12.36 12.86
C CYS A 173 18.16 -12.03 12.04
N LEU A 174 17.00 -12.61 12.40
CA LEU A 174 15.74 -12.29 11.76
C LEU A 174 15.34 -10.83 12.05
N GLN A 175 14.87 -10.13 11.04
CA GLN A 175 14.29 -8.80 11.16
C GLN A 175 13.03 -8.70 10.32
N ILE A 176 11.98 -8.16 10.91
CA ILE A 176 10.71 -7.90 10.24
C ILE A 176 10.77 -6.54 9.53
N ASP A 177 10.26 -6.51 8.31
CA ASP A 177 9.96 -5.30 7.54
C ASP A 177 8.48 -5.34 7.12
N LEU A 178 7.71 -4.32 7.52
CA LEU A 178 6.28 -4.22 7.26
C LEU A 178 5.94 -3.35 6.04
N GLY A 179 6.92 -3.02 5.20
CA GLY A 179 6.74 -2.13 4.05
C GLY A 179 5.70 -2.58 3.03
N ALA A 180 5.41 -3.88 2.98
CA ALA A 180 4.45 -4.49 2.05
C ALA A 180 3.02 -4.66 2.60
N ILE A 181 2.74 -4.20 3.84
CA ILE A 181 1.43 -4.33 4.49
C ILE A 181 1.10 -3.14 5.41
N GLY A 182 2.12 -2.46 5.92
CA GLY A 182 1.96 -1.46 6.98
C GLY A 182 1.19 -0.21 6.53
N LYS A 183 1.30 0.21 5.28
CA LYS A 183 0.51 1.34 4.77
C LYS A 183 -0.97 0.99 4.68
N GLY A 184 -1.29 -0.20 4.19
CA GLY A 184 -2.65 -0.70 4.16
C GLY A 184 -3.28 -0.74 5.55
N TYR A 185 -2.54 -1.27 6.53
CA TYR A 185 -2.97 -1.32 7.92
C TYR A 185 -3.26 0.09 8.48
N ALA A 186 -2.36 1.05 8.23
CA ALA A 186 -2.56 2.42 8.69
C ALA A 186 -3.77 3.11 8.01
N VAL A 187 -4.02 2.83 6.72
CA VAL A 187 -5.21 3.31 5.99
C VAL A 187 -6.48 2.75 6.63
N ASP A 188 -6.56 1.45 6.92
CA ASP A 188 -7.73 0.84 7.54
C ASP A 188 -7.99 1.40 8.94
N ARG A 189 -6.95 1.60 9.75
CA ARG A 189 -7.07 2.23 11.07
C ARG A 189 -7.57 3.67 10.97
N ALA A 190 -7.07 4.45 10.01
CA ALA A 190 -7.58 5.80 9.74
C ALA A 190 -9.07 5.80 9.36
N VAL A 191 -9.49 4.85 8.52
CA VAL A 191 -10.90 4.67 8.13
C VAL A 191 -11.76 4.32 9.35
N GLU A 192 -11.29 3.47 10.26
CA GLU A 192 -11.99 3.15 11.50
C GLU A 192 -12.18 4.39 12.38
N ILE A 193 -11.14 5.23 12.53
CA ILE A 193 -11.23 6.50 13.26
C ILE A 193 -12.26 7.43 12.61
N LEU A 194 -12.23 7.60 11.29
CA LEU A 194 -13.20 8.43 10.57
C LEU A 194 -14.63 7.93 10.79
N LYS A 195 -14.87 6.61 10.70
CA LYS A 195 -16.18 6.00 11.00
C LYS A 195 -16.64 6.28 12.43
N ALA A 196 -15.75 6.12 13.41
CA ALA A 196 -16.04 6.40 14.82
C ALA A 196 -16.36 7.87 15.09
N GLN A 197 -15.86 8.80 14.27
CA GLN A 197 -16.20 10.22 14.29
C GLN A 197 -17.49 10.56 13.50
N GLY A 198 -18.21 9.57 12.99
CA GLY A 198 -19.45 9.75 12.26
C GLY A 198 -19.29 10.16 10.79
N ILE A 199 -18.07 10.12 10.24
CA ILE A 199 -17.83 10.30 8.81
C ILE A 199 -18.30 9.04 8.07
N ARG A 200 -19.05 9.24 6.98
CA ARG A 200 -19.59 8.16 6.15
C ARG A 200 -19.05 8.17 4.72
N CYS A 201 -18.43 9.27 4.32
CA CYS A 201 -17.88 9.44 2.99
C CYS A 201 -16.48 10.06 3.10
N ALA A 202 -15.44 9.30 2.73
CA ALA A 202 -14.06 9.74 2.75
C ALA A 202 -13.20 8.94 1.78
N LEU A 203 -12.12 9.56 1.30
CA LEU A 203 -11.01 8.90 0.62
C LEU A 203 -9.77 9.03 1.49
N VAL A 204 -9.12 7.92 1.78
CA VAL A 204 -7.82 7.88 2.48
C VAL A 204 -6.78 7.33 1.51
N ASN A 205 -5.76 8.12 1.21
CA ASN A 205 -4.73 7.80 0.23
C ASN A 205 -3.34 7.86 0.87
N ALA A 206 -2.61 6.77 0.86
CA ALA A 206 -1.24 6.64 1.34
C ALA A 206 -0.26 6.68 0.15
N GLY A 207 0.20 7.88 -0.21
CA GLY A 207 1.24 8.09 -1.21
C GLY A 207 0.89 7.64 -2.64
N GLY A 208 -0.38 7.51 -2.98
CA GLY A 208 -0.84 7.05 -4.29
C GLY A 208 -0.73 5.53 -4.49
N SER A 209 -0.08 4.80 -3.58
CA SER A 209 0.06 3.34 -3.69
C SER A 209 -1.10 2.60 -3.06
N THR A 210 -1.60 3.01 -1.90
CA THR A 210 -2.67 2.34 -1.16
C THR A 210 -3.78 3.34 -0.85
N ILE A 211 -4.99 3.04 -1.30
CA ILE A 211 -6.13 3.95 -1.24
C ILE A 211 -7.37 3.19 -0.76
N TYR A 212 -8.16 3.80 0.12
CA TYR A 212 -9.47 3.29 0.54
C TYR A 212 -10.56 4.33 0.27
N GLY A 213 -11.63 3.91 -0.43
CA GLY A 213 -12.82 4.72 -0.66
C GLY A 213 -13.95 4.30 0.28
N MET A 214 -14.28 5.15 1.26
CA MET A 214 -15.38 4.97 2.19
C MET A 214 -16.62 5.67 1.66
N GLY A 215 -17.73 4.94 1.47
CA GLY A 215 -18.94 5.47 0.85
C GLY A 215 -18.69 5.99 -0.57
N ALA A 216 -19.48 6.98 -0.99
CA ALA A 216 -19.34 7.64 -2.29
C ALA A 216 -19.53 9.16 -2.15
N PRO A 217 -18.80 9.98 -2.94
CA PRO A 217 -19.06 11.41 -3.02
C PRO A 217 -20.50 11.70 -3.46
N PRO A 218 -21.08 12.83 -3.05
CA PRO A 218 -22.43 13.21 -3.46
C PRO A 218 -22.62 13.13 -4.98
N GLY A 219 -23.67 12.42 -5.43
CA GLY A 219 -23.99 12.26 -6.85
C GLY A 219 -23.11 11.27 -7.62
N GLN A 220 -22.19 10.54 -6.93
CA GLN A 220 -21.32 9.54 -7.55
C GLN A 220 -21.62 8.14 -7.00
N ALA A 221 -21.29 7.09 -7.77
CA ALA A 221 -21.44 5.71 -7.34
C ALA A 221 -20.28 5.23 -6.46
N GLY A 222 -19.14 5.93 -6.47
CA GLY A 222 -17.92 5.62 -5.73
C GLY A 222 -16.83 6.64 -6.01
N TRP A 223 -15.67 6.41 -5.45
CA TRP A 223 -14.47 7.22 -5.65
C TRP A 223 -13.70 6.72 -6.88
N ALA A 224 -13.57 7.57 -7.91
CA ALA A 224 -12.80 7.25 -9.10
C ALA A 224 -11.30 7.31 -8.79
N VAL A 225 -10.58 6.22 -9.08
CA VAL A 225 -9.12 6.10 -8.90
C VAL A 225 -8.49 5.62 -10.19
N THR A 226 -7.50 6.36 -10.68
CA THR A 226 -6.73 5.97 -11.86
C THR A 226 -5.54 5.09 -11.44
N LEU A 227 -5.49 3.88 -11.96
CA LEU A 227 -4.35 2.97 -11.87
C LEU A 227 -3.40 3.24 -13.03
N ARG A 228 -2.09 3.17 -12.80
CA ARG A 228 -1.08 3.48 -13.82
C ARG A 228 -0.14 2.31 -14.04
N ASP A 229 0.38 2.21 -15.27
CA ASP A 229 1.48 1.33 -15.61
C ASP A 229 2.81 1.87 -15.03
N PRO A 230 3.90 1.07 -15.02
CA PRO A 230 5.21 1.51 -14.51
C PRO A 230 5.81 2.71 -15.28
N SER A 231 5.31 3.00 -16.47
CA SER A 231 5.71 4.20 -17.25
C SER A 231 4.85 5.43 -16.96
N HIS A 232 3.80 5.28 -16.14
CA HIS A 232 2.78 6.29 -15.82
C HIS A 232 2.03 6.88 -17.02
N ARG A 233 2.04 6.19 -18.17
CA ARG A 233 1.44 6.63 -19.43
C ARG A 233 0.09 6.01 -19.72
N VAL A 234 -0.11 4.78 -19.25
CA VAL A 234 -1.34 4.02 -19.47
C VAL A 234 -2.01 3.80 -18.12
N GLY A 235 -3.33 3.91 -18.11
CA GLY A 235 -4.10 3.74 -16.90
C GLY A 235 -5.37 2.92 -17.12
N ALA A 236 -5.88 2.39 -16.03
CA ALA A 236 -7.23 1.89 -15.90
C ALA A 236 -7.92 2.71 -14.80
N GLU A 237 -9.22 2.88 -14.88
CA GLU A 237 -10.00 3.53 -13.84
C GLU A 237 -10.78 2.48 -13.04
N VAL A 238 -10.78 2.63 -11.72
CA VAL A 238 -11.57 1.83 -10.80
C VAL A 238 -12.41 2.72 -9.91
N SER A 239 -13.58 2.25 -9.52
CA SER A 239 -14.47 2.94 -8.59
C SER A 239 -14.42 2.23 -7.23
N LEU A 240 -14.05 2.97 -6.18
CA LEU A 240 -14.01 2.46 -4.81
C LEU A 240 -15.29 2.83 -4.06
N HIS A 241 -15.89 1.83 -3.41
CA HIS A 241 -17.04 1.99 -2.52
C HIS A 241 -16.95 1.01 -1.34
N ASN A 242 -16.49 1.49 -0.20
CA ASN A 242 -16.19 0.69 1.00
C ASN A 242 -15.20 -0.47 0.72
N ASN A 243 -14.19 -0.18 -0.07
CA ASN A 243 -13.11 -1.11 -0.40
C ASN A 243 -11.80 -0.35 -0.64
N GLY A 244 -10.71 -1.11 -0.66
CA GLY A 244 -9.37 -0.58 -0.91
C GLY A 244 -8.79 -1.02 -2.24
N VAL A 245 -7.83 -0.24 -2.73
CA VAL A 245 -6.93 -0.62 -3.83
C VAL A 245 -5.49 -0.35 -3.41
N SER A 246 -4.58 -1.25 -3.75
CA SER A 246 -3.15 -1.00 -3.61
C SER A 246 -2.41 -1.42 -4.88
N THR A 247 -1.38 -0.65 -5.23
CA THR A 247 -0.52 -0.90 -6.39
C THR A 247 0.91 -1.10 -5.93
N SER A 248 1.49 -2.23 -6.32
CA SER A 248 2.92 -2.53 -6.19
C SER A 248 3.58 -2.54 -7.55
N GLU A 249 4.75 -1.91 -7.62
CA GLU A 249 5.61 -1.90 -8.81
C GLU A 249 7.07 -1.96 -8.39
N GLN A 250 7.92 -2.58 -9.20
CA GLN A 250 9.36 -2.57 -8.96
C GLN A 250 9.94 -1.23 -9.41
N THR A 251 10.91 -0.71 -8.66
CA THR A 251 11.68 0.46 -9.11
C THR A 251 12.28 0.16 -10.48
N ALA A 252 12.02 1.04 -11.45
CA ALA A 252 12.49 0.83 -12.81
C ALA A 252 14.02 0.76 -12.87
N PRO A 253 14.60 -0.34 -13.37
CA PRO A 253 16.06 -0.49 -13.46
C PRO A 253 16.77 0.61 -14.24
N SER A 254 16.04 1.26 -15.18
CA SER A 254 16.55 2.38 -15.99
C SER A 254 16.82 3.66 -15.17
N LEU A 255 16.25 3.78 -13.98
CA LEU A 255 16.46 4.91 -13.07
C LEU A 255 17.64 4.68 -12.10
N LEU A 256 18.23 3.49 -12.13
CA LEU A 256 19.32 3.09 -11.26
C LEU A 256 20.57 2.87 -12.10
N GLU A 257 21.72 3.35 -11.61
CA GLU A 257 23.03 3.07 -12.23
C GLU A 257 23.29 1.57 -12.34
N SER A 258 22.79 0.79 -11.38
CA SER A 258 22.75 -0.67 -11.43
C SER A 258 21.40 -1.16 -11.97
N LYS A 259 21.37 -1.68 -13.19
CA LYS A 259 20.17 -2.27 -13.83
C LYS A 259 19.62 -3.52 -13.10
N ARG A 260 20.26 -3.95 -12.00
CA ARG A 260 19.89 -5.13 -11.22
C ARG A 260 19.35 -4.78 -9.82
N ALA A 261 19.41 -3.52 -9.41
CA ALA A 261 18.89 -3.11 -8.12
C ALA A 261 17.36 -2.92 -8.17
N GLY A 262 16.68 -3.25 -7.07
CA GLY A 262 15.25 -3.08 -6.92
C GLY A 262 14.88 -3.15 -5.44
N HIS A 263 13.73 -2.57 -5.07
CA HIS A 263 13.31 -2.49 -3.67
C HIS A 263 12.36 -3.64 -3.25
N ILE A 264 11.75 -4.33 -4.22
CA ILE A 264 10.95 -5.54 -3.94
C ILE A 264 11.82 -6.75 -4.24
N ILE A 265 12.07 -7.54 -3.19
CA ILE A 265 13.02 -8.66 -3.20
C ILE A 265 12.24 -9.96 -3.03
N ASP A 266 12.56 -10.99 -3.84
CA ASP A 266 12.08 -12.36 -3.57
C ASP A 266 12.93 -12.95 -2.44
N PRO A 267 12.37 -13.20 -1.24
CA PRO A 267 13.12 -13.70 -0.09
C PRO A 267 13.79 -15.04 -0.31
N ARG A 268 13.28 -15.86 -1.24
CA ARG A 268 13.79 -17.21 -1.53
C ARG A 268 15.07 -17.20 -2.37
N THR A 269 15.27 -16.14 -3.15
CA THR A 269 16.46 -15.97 -3.99
C THR A 269 17.40 -14.90 -3.44
N GLY A 270 16.90 -14.02 -2.56
CA GLY A 270 17.60 -12.84 -2.08
C GLY A 270 17.78 -11.76 -3.16
N LEU A 271 17.17 -11.90 -4.33
CA LEU A 271 17.33 -11.00 -5.46
C LEU A 271 16.08 -10.14 -5.67
N PRO A 272 16.23 -8.92 -6.20
CA PRO A 272 15.07 -8.11 -6.65
C PRO A 272 14.24 -8.90 -7.66
N VAL A 273 12.91 -8.80 -7.53
CA VAL A 273 12.01 -9.43 -8.48
C VAL A 273 12.19 -8.82 -9.87
N ASP A 274 12.37 -9.68 -10.87
CA ASP A 274 12.42 -9.26 -12.28
C ASP A 274 11.00 -9.25 -12.85
N THR A 275 10.40 -8.07 -12.89
CA THR A 275 9.06 -7.87 -13.40
C THR A 275 8.94 -6.52 -14.09
N ARG A 276 8.13 -6.48 -15.14
CA ARG A 276 7.77 -5.26 -15.85
C ARG A 276 6.33 -4.79 -15.55
N PHE A 277 5.63 -5.49 -14.66
CA PHE A 277 4.26 -5.15 -14.33
C PHE A 277 4.20 -4.18 -13.14
N ALA A 278 3.23 -3.23 -13.21
CA ALA A 278 2.58 -2.72 -12.02
C ALA A 278 1.39 -3.64 -11.70
N VAL A 279 1.18 -3.95 -10.44
CA VAL A 279 0.10 -4.84 -10.00
C VAL A 279 -0.79 -4.11 -9.03
N SER A 280 -2.02 -3.85 -9.45
CA SER A 280 -3.05 -3.23 -8.62
C SER A 280 -4.03 -4.29 -8.14
N VAL A 281 -4.34 -4.27 -6.85
CA VAL A 281 -5.29 -5.21 -6.22
C VAL A 281 -6.38 -4.44 -5.52
N LEU A 282 -7.63 -4.77 -5.84
CA LEU A 282 -8.81 -4.33 -5.11
C LEU A 282 -9.21 -5.42 -4.11
N ALA A 283 -9.47 -5.02 -2.86
CA ALA A 283 -9.88 -5.93 -1.79
C ALA A 283 -10.84 -5.22 -0.82
N GLU A 284 -11.47 -5.97 0.09
CA GLU A 284 -12.43 -5.43 1.07
C GLU A 284 -11.82 -4.38 2.00
N ASN A 285 -10.52 -4.48 2.26
CA ASN A 285 -9.79 -3.54 3.10
C ASN A 285 -8.42 -3.20 2.50
N ALA A 286 -7.81 -2.13 2.97
CA ALA A 286 -6.55 -1.63 2.43
C ALA A 286 -5.36 -2.51 2.84
N THR A 287 -5.41 -3.16 4.00
CA THR A 287 -4.38 -4.11 4.47
C THR A 287 -4.24 -5.29 3.51
N ALA A 288 -5.37 -5.91 3.16
CA ALA A 288 -5.40 -7.01 2.21
C ALA A 288 -4.95 -6.56 0.80
N ALA A 289 -5.40 -5.39 0.35
CA ALA A 289 -4.98 -4.85 -0.94
C ALA A 289 -3.47 -4.62 -1.01
N ASP A 290 -2.86 -4.06 0.06
CA ASP A 290 -1.43 -3.77 0.15
C ASP A 290 -0.60 -5.07 0.14
N ALA A 291 -0.92 -6.03 1.01
CA ALA A 291 -0.25 -7.31 1.07
C ALA A 291 -0.40 -8.13 -0.23
N LEU A 292 -1.61 -8.17 -0.80
CA LEU A 292 -1.88 -8.91 -2.03
C LEU A 292 -1.20 -8.28 -3.25
N SER A 293 -1.12 -6.95 -3.35
CA SER A 293 -0.45 -6.31 -4.50
C SER A 293 1.02 -6.73 -4.59
N THR A 294 1.73 -6.73 -3.46
CA THR A 294 3.12 -7.22 -3.38
C THR A 294 3.20 -8.74 -3.60
N THR A 295 2.29 -9.50 -2.99
CA THR A 295 2.23 -10.96 -3.20
C THR A 295 2.08 -11.29 -4.68
N LEU A 296 1.10 -10.67 -5.37
CA LEU A 296 0.79 -10.96 -6.76
C LEU A 296 1.87 -10.45 -7.74
N LEU A 297 2.60 -9.39 -7.35
CA LEU A 297 3.79 -8.97 -8.09
C LEU A 297 4.88 -10.05 -8.05
N LEU A 298 5.14 -10.61 -6.86
CA LEU A 298 6.18 -11.62 -6.63
C LEU A 298 5.86 -12.98 -7.26
N VAL A 299 4.59 -13.41 -7.24
CA VAL A 299 4.20 -14.70 -7.84
C VAL A 299 3.99 -14.62 -9.35
N GLY A 300 3.74 -13.41 -9.88
CA GLY A 300 3.45 -13.20 -11.30
C GLY A 300 2.00 -13.54 -11.69
N PRO A 301 1.59 -13.24 -12.94
CA PRO A 301 0.18 -13.32 -13.33
C PRO A 301 -0.38 -14.74 -13.42
N GLU A 302 0.42 -15.74 -13.74
CA GLU A 302 -0.06 -17.12 -13.87
C GLU A 302 -0.45 -17.71 -12.52
N GLU A 303 0.45 -17.69 -11.55
CA GLU A 303 0.18 -18.15 -10.18
C GLU A 303 -0.78 -17.19 -9.47
N GLY A 304 -0.66 -15.88 -9.72
CA GLY A 304 -1.50 -14.85 -9.16
C GLY A 304 -2.99 -15.03 -9.47
N ARG A 305 -3.36 -15.49 -10.66
CA ARG A 305 -4.76 -15.85 -10.97
C ARG A 305 -5.29 -16.95 -10.07
N ARG A 306 -4.46 -17.94 -9.73
CA ARG A 306 -4.84 -19.04 -8.81
C ARG A 306 -5.01 -18.51 -7.39
N VAL A 307 -4.17 -17.56 -6.97
CA VAL A 307 -4.30 -16.88 -5.67
C VAL A 307 -5.60 -16.09 -5.62
N VAL A 308 -5.88 -15.24 -6.61
CA VAL A 308 -7.10 -14.43 -6.66
C VAL A 308 -8.35 -15.33 -6.63
N ALA A 309 -8.36 -16.42 -7.39
CA ALA A 309 -9.50 -17.36 -7.41
C ALA A 309 -9.81 -17.99 -6.05
N LYS A 310 -8.84 -18.04 -5.13
CA LYS A 310 -9.00 -18.60 -3.76
C LYS A 310 -9.20 -17.51 -2.71
N THR A 311 -9.12 -16.23 -3.08
CA THR A 311 -9.27 -15.10 -2.16
C THR A 311 -10.61 -14.43 -2.43
N SER A 312 -11.50 -14.38 -1.42
CA SER A 312 -12.83 -13.79 -1.59
C SER A 312 -12.75 -12.29 -1.91
N ARG A 313 -13.72 -11.80 -2.70
CA ARG A 313 -13.94 -10.37 -2.97
C ARG A 313 -12.67 -9.62 -3.37
N THR A 314 -11.87 -10.23 -4.24
CA THR A 314 -10.58 -9.70 -4.69
C THR A 314 -10.56 -9.60 -6.21
N ALA A 315 -10.01 -8.50 -6.74
CA ALA A 315 -9.61 -8.41 -8.13
C ALA A 315 -8.21 -7.86 -8.27
N ALA A 316 -7.54 -8.30 -9.32
CA ALA A 316 -6.18 -7.88 -9.63
C ALA A 316 -6.04 -7.51 -11.10
N ILE A 317 -5.20 -6.54 -11.36
CA ILE A 317 -4.79 -6.12 -12.69
C ILE A 317 -3.27 -5.99 -12.73
N TRP A 318 -2.62 -6.68 -13.65
CA TRP A 318 -1.21 -6.55 -14.01
C TRP A 318 -1.13 -5.69 -15.26
N ILE A 319 -0.52 -4.52 -15.17
CA ILE A 319 -0.38 -3.57 -16.28
C ILE A 319 1.09 -3.51 -16.70
N ALA A 320 1.38 -3.85 -17.95
CA ALA A 320 2.71 -3.74 -18.55
C ALA A 320 2.93 -2.33 -19.14
N PRO A 321 4.19 -1.86 -19.31
CA PRO A 321 4.50 -0.53 -19.85
C PRO A 321 3.91 -0.24 -21.24
N GLU A 322 3.66 -1.27 -22.05
CA GLU A 322 3.01 -1.19 -23.36
C GLU A 322 1.47 -1.11 -23.27
N GLY A 323 0.90 -1.02 -22.08
CA GLY A 323 -0.53 -0.92 -21.84
C GLY A 323 -1.29 -2.24 -21.88
N ARG A 324 -0.59 -3.37 -22.11
CA ARG A 324 -1.22 -4.68 -22.01
C ARG A 324 -1.57 -4.99 -20.56
N ALA A 325 -2.85 -5.28 -20.32
CA ALA A 325 -3.35 -5.62 -19.00
C ALA A 325 -3.78 -7.09 -18.93
N ILE A 326 -3.53 -7.72 -17.79
CA ILE A 326 -4.00 -9.05 -17.41
C ILE A 326 -4.87 -8.87 -16.18
N THR A 327 -6.10 -9.39 -16.19
CA THR A 327 -7.04 -9.26 -15.10
C THR A 327 -7.40 -10.60 -14.48
N ALA A 328 -7.71 -10.60 -13.19
CA ALA A 328 -8.32 -11.72 -12.49
C ALA A 328 -9.30 -11.18 -11.43
N SER A 329 -10.41 -11.90 -11.18
CA SER A 329 -11.40 -11.53 -10.17
C SER A 329 -12.04 -12.78 -9.57
N SER A 330 -12.34 -12.73 -8.28
CA SER A 330 -12.99 -13.81 -7.52
C SER A 330 -14.46 -13.55 -7.19
N GLY A 331 -15.10 -12.55 -7.81
CA GLY A 331 -16.52 -12.27 -7.56
C GLY A 331 -17.06 -11.06 -8.33
N PRO A 332 -18.39 -10.81 -8.27
CA PRO A 332 -19.07 -9.80 -9.08
C PRO A 332 -18.84 -8.34 -8.66
N LEU A 333 -18.04 -8.08 -7.62
CA LEU A 333 -17.99 -6.79 -6.92
C LEU A 333 -17.07 -5.75 -7.54
N ILE A 334 -16.43 -6.03 -8.69
CA ILE A 334 -15.46 -5.11 -9.27
C ILE A 334 -15.74 -4.98 -10.76
N SER A 335 -16.52 -3.98 -11.11
CA SER A 335 -16.56 -3.50 -12.49
C SER A 335 -15.26 -2.76 -12.78
N LEU A 336 -14.28 -3.46 -13.36
CA LEU A 336 -13.15 -2.84 -14.01
C LEU A 336 -13.68 -2.19 -15.30
N GLN A 337 -13.95 -0.90 -15.26
CA GLN A 337 -14.13 -0.15 -16.49
C GLN A 337 -12.74 0.13 -17.04
N THR A 338 -12.25 -0.74 -17.91
CA THR A 338 -11.08 -0.45 -18.72
C THR A 338 -11.50 0.55 -19.79
N THR A 339 -11.33 1.83 -19.52
CA THR A 339 -11.43 2.84 -20.56
C THR A 339 -10.17 2.75 -21.42
N ASN A 340 -10.28 2.06 -22.56
CA ASN A 340 -9.31 2.13 -23.65
C ASN A 340 -9.35 3.53 -24.28
N THR A 341 -8.87 4.55 -23.60
CA THR A 341 -8.57 5.84 -24.25
C THR A 341 -7.08 5.92 -24.51
N PHE A 342 -6.67 5.27 -25.60
CA PHE A 342 -5.41 5.57 -26.26
C PHE A 342 -5.57 6.93 -26.94
N THR A 343 -5.11 8.01 -26.35
CA THR A 343 -4.85 9.26 -27.07
C THR A 343 -3.34 9.34 -27.26
N PRO A 344 -2.82 9.10 -28.48
CA PRO A 344 -1.41 9.38 -28.75
C PRO A 344 -1.22 10.88 -28.57
N GLY A 345 -0.39 11.26 -27.60
CA GLY A 345 0.03 12.65 -27.43
C GLY A 345 0.61 13.18 -28.72
N GLY A 346 -0.08 14.15 -29.31
CA GLY A 346 0.40 14.84 -30.50
C GLY A 346 1.73 15.52 -30.20
N SER A 347 2.67 15.25 -31.07
CA SER A 347 3.90 16.03 -31.24
C SER A 347 3.58 17.50 -31.47
N ARG A 348 4.05 18.39 -30.58
CA ARG A 348 4.53 19.76 -30.89
C ARG A 348 5.57 20.17 -29.87
#